data_a5d8a6e6b84e02355e490da68de40f85
#
_entry.id   a5d8a6e6b84e02355e490da68de40f85
#
_cell.length_a   1.000
_cell.length_b   1.000
_cell.length_c   1.000
_cell.angle_alpha   90.00
_cell.angle_beta   90.00
_cell.angle_gamma   90.00
#
_symmetry.space_group_name_H-M   'P 1'
#
loop_
_entity.id
_entity.type
_entity.pdbx_description
1 polymer ?
#
loop_
_entity_poly.entity_id
_entity_poly.type
_entity_poly.pdbx_seq_one_letter_code
_entity_poly.pdbx_strand_id
1 'polypeptide(L)'
;MASGYLCLVLHWHLPFVRHPEHPRFLEEDWLFEAISETYIPLLSVFERLEAQGIPFRLTISVSPTLAEMLRDGFLQERYLAHLDRLIELAGREVRRTRDDLAINRLAVMYLERFTTCRTLFVDKYERNLLKGLIHFQRSGNLDLITSSATHCFLPLFQVVPQAVKAQIQVAVRSHIRTFDSYPKGFWLPECGYYPGVEEFCRQYDLDYFFVESHGVLYADKRPKYGVYAPIYCPNRVAAFARDPETAKAVWSSEGGYPGDPVYREFYRDIGFDLPTDDLKEFLPGGELRSNTGIKYHAITGPGERKRVYNPKAAEKRVHEHAEHFVSARIEQVRRVAGFMDRPALVVCPFDAELFGHWWFEGPQWLESLLRKTAARRDELAMITPGEYLQRWPELQTSQPCFSSWGNKGYAEVWLEGSNDWVYRHLHQQALRMSELARRFPKEKGIRRRALNQAFREMLLAQASDWPFIMKMGTTVPYAVRRTREHIHNFTRIYDSLMTNSLDQEWLFSVESKNKLFPEIDYQSYVA
;
A
#
# COMPACT_ATOMS: atom_id res chain seq x y z
N MET A 1 21.82 -17.77 18.65
CA MET A 1 21.18 -16.57 18.08
C MET A 1 21.59 -16.48 16.62
N ALA A 2 20.69 -16.00 15.76
CA ALA A 2 21.05 -15.78 14.35
C ALA A 2 22.19 -14.78 14.21
N SER A 3 22.98 -14.90 13.15
CA SER A 3 24.09 -13.97 12.86
C SER A 3 23.57 -12.58 12.44
N GLY A 4 22.37 -12.51 11.88
CA GLY A 4 21.69 -11.29 11.50
C GLY A 4 20.19 -11.49 11.33
N TYR A 5 19.47 -10.39 11.13
CA TYR A 5 18.01 -10.38 10.99
C TYR A 5 17.54 -9.69 9.72
N LEU A 6 16.47 -10.25 9.14
CA LEU A 6 15.72 -9.69 8.03
C LEU A 6 14.35 -9.21 8.56
N CYS A 7 14.10 -7.92 8.45
CA CYS A 7 12.81 -7.30 8.76
C CYS A 7 12.11 -6.95 7.43
N LEU A 8 11.21 -7.81 6.99
CA LEU A 8 10.43 -7.59 5.78
C LEU A 8 9.12 -6.91 6.12
N VAL A 9 8.86 -5.78 5.48
CA VAL A 9 7.67 -4.95 5.69
C VAL A 9 6.96 -4.78 4.36
N LEU A 10 5.68 -5.14 4.31
CA LEU A 10 4.84 -4.97 3.13
C LEU A 10 3.78 -3.91 3.41
N HIS A 11 3.76 -2.87 2.61
CA HIS A 11 2.78 -1.80 2.69
C HIS A 11 1.62 -2.08 1.73
N TRP A 12 0.46 -2.41 2.27
CA TRP A 12 -0.80 -2.61 1.53
C TRP A 12 -1.55 -1.30 1.46
N HIS A 13 -1.56 -0.68 0.30
CA HIS A 13 -2.18 0.63 0.15
C HIS A 13 -2.77 0.85 -1.24
N LEU A 14 -3.95 1.47 -1.27
CA LEU A 14 -4.54 2.10 -2.43
C LEU A 14 -5.30 3.36 -2.00
N PRO A 15 -5.36 4.40 -2.87
CA PRO A 15 -6.21 5.55 -2.64
C PRO A 15 -7.68 5.12 -2.56
N PHE A 16 -8.49 5.92 -1.87
CA PHE A 16 -9.92 5.63 -1.78
C PHE A 16 -10.61 5.83 -3.12
N VAL A 17 -11.02 4.74 -3.76
CA VAL A 17 -11.76 4.70 -5.01
C VAL A 17 -13.11 4.01 -4.80
N ARG A 18 -14.19 4.75 -5.00
CA ARG A 18 -15.57 4.26 -4.86
C ARG A 18 -16.51 5.19 -5.64
N HIS A 19 -17.18 4.65 -6.64
CA HIS A 19 -17.99 5.42 -7.59
C HIS A 19 -19.40 4.82 -7.75
N PRO A 20 -20.27 4.90 -6.71
CA PRO A 20 -21.61 4.31 -6.77
C PRO A 20 -22.52 4.99 -7.79
N GLU A 21 -22.18 6.19 -8.25
CA GLU A 21 -22.89 6.95 -9.28
C GLU A 21 -22.74 6.39 -10.70
N HIS A 22 -21.80 5.44 -10.90
CA HIS A 22 -21.57 4.79 -12.19
C HIS A 22 -21.80 3.29 -12.08
N PRO A 23 -22.36 2.61 -13.12
CA PRO A 23 -22.50 1.15 -13.15
C PRO A 23 -21.15 0.43 -13.08
N ARG A 24 -20.11 0.98 -13.70
CA ARG A 24 -18.71 0.55 -13.68
C ARG A 24 -17.82 1.78 -13.75
N PHE A 25 -16.70 1.73 -13.06
CA PHE A 25 -15.72 2.82 -13.07
C PHE A 25 -14.29 2.25 -13.16
N LEU A 26 -13.49 2.80 -14.10
CA LEU A 26 -12.19 2.22 -14.47
C LEU A 26 -11.21 2.17 -13.30
N GLU A 27 -11.15 3.23 -12.50
CA GLU A 27 -10.19 3.31 -11.39
C GLU A 27 -10.54 2.40 -10.21
N GLU A 28 -11.76 1.83 -10.15
CA GLU A 28 -12.07 0.75 -9.21
C GLU A 28 -11.34 -0.56 -9.58
N ASP A 29 -10.95 -0.71 -10.85
CA ASP A 29 -10.17 -1.86 -11.30
C ASP A 29 -8.78 -1.90 -10.61
N TRP A 30 -8.21 -0.78 -10.11
CA TRP A 30 -7.00 -0.79 -9.29
C TRP A 30 -7.14 -1.67 -8.04
N LEU A 31 -8.27 -1.54 -7.33
CA LEU A 31 -8.56 -2.40 -6.19
C LEU A 31 -8.75 -3.86 -6.61
N PHE A 32 -9.46 -4.10 -7.70
CA PHE A 32 -9.79 -5.44 -8.18
C PHE A 32 -8.56 -6.18 -8.69
N GLU A 33 -7.68 -5.49 -9.39
CA GLU A 33 -6.37 -6.02 -9.81
C GLU A 33 -5.49 -6.33 -8.61
N ALA A 34 -5.37 -5.42 -7.63
CA ALA A 34 -4.59 -5.66 -6.42
C ALA A 34 -5.11 -6.86 -5.60
N ILE A 35 -6.43 -7.02 -5.48
CA ILE A 35 -7.03 -8.20 -4.82
C ILE A 35 -6.62 -9.48 -5.55
N SER A 36 -6.77 -9.53 -6.89
CA SER A 36 -6.54 -10.74 -7.70
C SER A 36 -5.06 -11.05 -7.91
N GLU A 37 -4.23 -10.02 -8.05
CA GLU A 37 -2.84 -10.19 -8.43
C GLU A 37 -1.89 -10.22 -7.22
N THR A 38 -2.24 -9.50 -6.13
CA THR A 38 -1.38 -9.34 -4.94
C THR A 38 -1.97 -9.96 -3.68
N TYR A 39 -3.15 -9.50 -3.21
CA TYR A 39 -3.59 -9.80 -1.86
C TYR A 39 -4.00 -11.26 -1.67
N ILE A 40 -4.83 -11.81 -2.56
CA ILE A 40 -5.18 -13.24 -2.53
C ILE A 40 -3.94 -14.13 -2.75
N PRO A 41 -3.07 -13.88 -3.74
CA PRO A 41 -1.82 -14.63 -3.89
C PRO A 41 -0.91 -14.60 -2.67
N LEU A 42 -0.72 -13.45 -2.01
CA LEU A 42 0.10 -13.36 -0.80
C LEU A 42 -0.50 -14.12 0.37
N LEU A 43 -1.81 -13.98 0.62
CA LEU A 43 -2.50 -14.78 1.63
C LEU A 43 -2.35 -16.28 1.36
N SER A 44 -2.47 -16.70 0.09
CA SER A 44 -2.27 -18.10 -0.31
C SER A 44 -0.84 -18.59 -0.07
N VAL A 45 0.17 -17.72 -0.21
CA VAL A 45 1.57 -18.02 0.16
C VAL A 45 1.66 -18.29 1.66
N PHE A 46 1.12 -17.41 2.48
CA PHE A 46 1.17 -17.54 3.94
C PHE A 46 0.47 -18.82 4.42
N GLU A 47 -0.66 -19.16 3.82
CA GLU A 47 -1.40 -20.39 4.10
C GLU A 47 -0.62 -21.66 3.75
N ARG A 48 0.06 -21.68 2.59
CA ARG A 48 0.91 -22.82 2.23
C ARG A 48 2.09 -22.99 3.17
N LEU A 49 2.70 -21.88 3.60
CA LEU A 49 3.80 -21.92 4.56
C LEU A 49 3.32 -22.44 5.93
N GLU A 50 2.19 -21.93 6.42
CA GLU A 50 1.58 -22.39 7.68
C GLU A 50 1.21 -23.87 7.63
N ALA A 51 0.52 -24.31 6.59
CA ALA A 51 0.11 -25.71 6.39
C ALA A 51 1.32 -26.67 6.35
N GLN A 52 2.48 -26.21 5.95
CA GLN A 52 3.72 -26.99 5.90
C GLN A 52 4.61 -26.78 7.13
N GLY A 53 4.16 -26.03 8.12
CA GLY A 53 4.93 -25.75 9.34
C GLY A 53 6.20 -24.94 9.11
N ILE A 54 6.27 -24.16 8.04
CA ILE A 54 7.43 -23.31 7.73
C ILE A 54 7.29 -21.98 8.48
N PRO A 55 8.20 -21.68 9.42
CA PRO A 55 8.10 -20.46 10.21
C PRO A 55 8.42 -19.22 9.35
N PHE A 56 7.63 -18.17 9.52
CA PHE A 56 7.89 -16.86 8.94
C PHE A 56 7.43 -15.73 9.87
N ARG A 57 8.02 -14.57 9.71
CA ARG A 57 7.67 -13.33 10.41
C ARG A 57 7.69 -12.18 9.42
N LEU A 58 6.62 -11.41 9.37
CA LEU A 58 6.45 -10.25 8.50
C LEU A 58 5.75 -9.12 9.24
N THR A 59 6.02 -7.89 8.84
CA THR A 59 5.20 -6.75 9.21
C THR A 59 4.37 -6.34 8.00
N ILE A 60 3.07 -6.15 8.20
CA ILE A 60 2.17 -5.65 7.14
C ILE A 60 1.54 -4.35 7.62
N SER A 61 1.80 -3.28 6.88
CA SER A 61 1.08 -2.03 7.01
C SER A 61 -0.16 -2.09 6.14
N VAL A 62 -1.34 -1.91 6.74
CA VAL A 62 -2.60 -1.80 5.98
C VAL A 62 -3.09 -0.37 6.11
N SER A 63 -3.15 0.36 4.98
CA SER A 63 -3.69 1.71 5.00
C SER A 63 -5.19 1.69 5.36
N PRO A 64 -5.66 2.66 6.15
CA PRO A 64 -7.07 2.70 6.53
C PRO A 64 -8.03 2.82 5.33
N THR A 65 -7.65 3.53 4.26
CA THR A 65 -8.43 3.60 3.02
C THR A 65 -8.63 2.23 2.39
N LEU A 66 -7.57 1.43 2.29
CA LEU A 66 -7.66 0.07 1.76
C LEU A 66 -8.52 -0.83 2.68
N ALA A 67 -8.33 -0.75 3.98
CA ALA A 67 -9.13 -1.52 4.94
C ALA A 67 -10.64 -1.22 4.82
N GLU A 68 -11.01 0.07 4.65
CA GLU A 68 -12.39 0.49 4.40
C GLU A 68 -12.94 -0.07 3.08
N MET A 69 -12.15 0.00 1.99
CA MET A 69 -12.56 -0.53 0.69
C MET A 69 -12.73 -2.06 0.70
N LEU A 70 -11.84 -2.80 1.35
CA LEU A 70 -11.94 -4.25 1.48
C LEU A 70 -13.15 -4.71 2.31
N ARG A 71 -13.69 -3.85 3.18
CA ARG A 71 -14.90 -4.08 3.99
C ARG A 71 -16.18 -3.59 3.33
N ASP A 72 -16.10 -2.78 2.29
CA ASP A 72 -17.27 -2.20 1.64
C ASP A 72 -18.02 -3.24 0.80
N GLY A 73 -19.24 -3.61 1.20
CA GLY A 73 -20.04 -4.61 0.51
C GLY A 73 -20.36 -4.26 -0.93
N PHE A 74 -20.45 -2.96 -1.27
CA PHE A 74 -20.65 -2.53 -2.64
C PHE A 74 -19.44 -2.82 -3.52
N LEU A 75 -18.21 -2.56 -3.03
CA LEU A 75 -16.98 -2.89 -3.76
C LEU A 75 -16.75 -4.39 -3.83
N GLN A 76 -17.13 -5.15 -2.80
CA GLN A 76 -17.08 -6.62 -2.81
C GLN A 76 -17.98 -7.23 -3.89
N GLU A 77 -19.22 -6.73 -4.06
CA GLU A 77 -20.11 -7.16 -5.14
C GLU A 77 -19.55 -6.80 -6.52
N ARG A 78 -18.99 -5.61 -6.67
CA ARG A 78 -18.35 -5.19 -7.92
C ARG A 78 -17.13 -6.01 -8.27
N TYR A 79 -16.31 -6.35 -7.28
CA TYR A 79 -15.17 -7.24 -7.48
C TYR A 79 -15.61 -8.62 -7.94
N LEU A 80 -16.67 -9.17 -7.36
CA LEU A 80 -17.23 -10.47 -7.80
C LEU A 80 -17.70 -10.40 -9.26
N ALA A 81 -18.43 -9.35 -9.62
CA ALA A 81 -18.87 -9.15 -11.02
C ALA A 81 -17.67 -8.93 -11.97
N HIS A 82 -16.59 -8.29 -11.50
CA HIS A 82 -15.34 -8.16 -12.26
C HIS A 82 -14.69 -9.51 -12.52
N LEU A 83 -14.56 -10.36 -11.47
CA LEU A 83 -14.02 -11.71 -11.62
C LEU A 83 -14.86 -12.59 -12.56
N ASP A 84 -16.18 -12.52 -12.47
CA ASP A 84 -17.07 -13.28 -13.36
C ASP A 84 -16.84 -12.92 -14.83
N ARG A 85 -16.65 -11.62 -15.14
CA ARG A 85 -16.27 -11.17 -16.48
C ARG A 85 -14.90 -11.66 -16.92
N LEU A 86 -13.89 -11.64 -16.04
CA LEU A 86 -12.55 -12.14 -16.35
C LEU A 86 -12.52 -13.65 -16.60
N ILE A 87 -13.30 -14.43 -15.85
CA ILE A 87 -13.47 -15.87 -16.05
C ILE A 87 -14.12 -16.14 -17.43
N GLU A 88 -15.15 -15.37 -17.79
CA GLU A 88 -15.78 -15.48 -19.10
C GLU A 88 -14.80 -15.14 -20.23
N LEU A 89 -14.07 -14.01 -20.11
CA LEU A 89 -13.06 -13.60 -21.09
C LEU A 89 -11.96 -14.66 -21.23
N ALA A 90 -11.41 -15.16 -20.11
CA ALA A 90 -10.40 -16.21 -20.13
C ALA A 90 -10.93 -17.50 -20.78
N GLY A 91 -12.19 -17.87 -20.54
CA GLY A 91 -12.84 -19.00 -21.23
C GLY A 91 -12.97 -18.79 -22.74
N ARG A 92 -13.25 -17.55 -23.20
CA ARG A 92 -13.24 -17.20 -24.65
C ARG A 92 -11.83 -17.29 -25.22
N GLU A 93 -10.82 -16.83 -24.49
CA GLU A 93 -9.41 -16.90 -24.87
C GLU A 93 -8.92 -18.36 -25.01
N VAL A 94 -9.31 -19.25 -24.11
CA VAL A 94 -9.01 -20.71 -24.25
C VAL A 94 -9.54 -21.26 -25.57
N ARG A 95 -10.74 -20.87 -25.99
CA ARG A 95 -11.33 -21.30 -27.28
C ARG A 95 -10.64 -20.64 -28.48
N ARG A 96 -10.38 -19.33 -28.41
CA ARG A 96 -9.74 -18.54 -29.48
C ARG A 96 -8.34 -19.05 -29.80
N THR A 97 -7.58 -19.41 -28.76
CA THR A 97 -6.14 -19.76 -28.88
C THR A 97 -5.88 -21.25 -29.04
N ARG A 98 -6.91 -22.08 -29.23
CA ARG A 98 -6.82 -23.56 -29.26
C ARG A 98 -5.75 -24.10 -30.22
N ASP A 99 -5.50 -23.39 -31.33
CA ASP A 99 -4.57 -23.80 -32.37
C ASP A 99 -3.14 -23.29 -32.12
N ASP A 100 -2.94 -22.40 -31.14
CA ASP A 100 -1.63 -21.96 -30.64
C ASP A 100 -1.39 -22.52 -29.24
N LEU A 101 -0.75 -23.69 -29.18
CA LEU A 101 -0.54 -24.42 -27.92
C LEU A 101 0.23 -23.62 -26.85
N ALA A 102 1.12 -22.69 -27.26
CA ALA A 102 1.90 -21.89 -26.32
C ALA A 102 1.01 -20.84 -25.63
N ILE A 103 0.23 -20.11 -26.41
CA ILE A 103 -0.71 -19.10 -25.90
C ILE A 103 -1.90 -19.77 -25.18
N ASN A 104 -2.40 -20.89 -25.71
CA ASN A 104 -3.53 -21.60 -25.11
C ASN A 104 -3.23 -22.08 -23.67
N ARG A 105 -2.03 -22.58 -23.40
CA ARG A 105 -1.60 -22.94 -22.03
C ARG A 105 -1.67 -21.74 -21.08
N LEU A 106 -1.32 -20.56 -21.56
CA LEU A 106 -1.42 -19.34 -20.76
C LEU A 106 -2.88 -18.91 -20.55
N ALA A 107 -3.72 -19.03 -21.56
CA ALA A 107 -5.16 -18.76 -21.43
C ALA A 107 -5.80 -19.69 -20.39
N VAL A 108 -5.46 -20.99 -20.39
CA VAL A 108 -5.91 -21.95 -19.36
C VAL A 108 -5.40 -21.52 -17.98
N MET A 109 -4.12 -21.16 -17.85
CA MET A 109 -3.54 -20.67 -16.60
C MET A 109 -4.32 -19.46 -16.04
N TYR A 110 -4.70 -18.49 -16.87
CA TYR A 110 -5.49 -17.35 -16.44
C TYR A 110 -6.91 -17.74 -16.01
N LEU A 111 -7.56 -18.63 -16.76
CA LEU A 111 -8.89 -19.14 -16.39
C LEU A 111 -8.85 -19.82 -15.01
N GLU A 112 -7.87 -20.66 -14.76
CA GLU A 112 -7.67 -21.34 -13.47
C GLU A 112 -7.37 -20.33 -12.36
N ARG A 113 -6.52 -19.32 -12.63
CA ARG A 113 -6.17 -18.28 -11.67
C ARG A 113 -7.39 -17.46 -11.24
N PHE A 114 -8.19 -16.95 -12.19
CA PHE A 114 -9.38 -16.16 -11.88
C PHE A 114 -10.44 -16.99 -11.17
N THR A 115 -10.64 -18.25 -11.58
CA THR A 115 -11.55 -19.18 -10.92
C THR A 115 -11.10 -19.44 -9.48
N THR A 116 -9.81 -19.65 -9.25
CA THR A 116 -9.22 -19.84 -7.92
C THR A 116 -9.42 -18.58 -7.06
N CYS A 117 -9.13 -17.39 -7.60
CA CYS A 117 -9.36 -16.13 -6.87
C CYS A 117 -10.82 -16.00 -6.45
N ARG A 118 -11.77 -16.33 -7.33
CA ARG A 118 -13.20 -16.29 -7.03
C ARG A 118 -13.58 -17.25 -5.90
N THR A 119 -13.12 -18.49 -5.98
CA THR A 119 -13.37 -19.51 -4.95
C THR A 119 -12.80 -19.07 -3.59
N LEU A 120 -11.54 -18.64 -3.55
CA LEU A 120 -10.93 -18.17 -2.31
C LEU A 120 -11.66 -16.94 -1.74
N PHE A 121 -12.00 -15.97 -2.58
CA PHE A 121 -12.69 -14.77 -2.15
C PHE A 121 -14.09 -15.08 -1.56
N VAL A 122 -14.87 -15.94 -2.23
CA VAL A 122 -16.25 -16.23 -1.81
C VAL A 122 -16.28 -17.25 -0.67
N ASP A 123 -15.65 -18.41 -0.88
CA ASP A 123 -15.86 -19.58 -0.01
C ASP A 123 -14.93 -19.56 1.20
N LYS A 124 -13.69 -19.07 1.05
CA LYS A 124 -12.71 -19.08 2.14
C LYS A 124 -12.73 -17.82 2.96
N TYR A 125 -12.62 -16.64 2.28
CA TYR A 125 -12.58 -15.37 2.97
C TYR A 125 -13.96 -14.74 3.21
N GLU A 126 -15.04 -15.38 2.70
CA GLU A 126 -16.40 -14.86 2.81
C GLU A 126 -16.47 -13.38 2.40
N ARG A 127 -15.81 -13.08 1.28
CA ARG A 127 -15.65 -11.74 0.64
C ARG A 127 -14.85 -10.72 1.45
N ASN A 128 -14.26 -11.10 2.57
CA ASN A 128 -13.49 -10.20 3.43
C ASN A 128 -12.05 -10.70 3.66
N LEU A 129 -11.11 -10.21 2.86
CA LEU A 129 -9.69 -10.62 2.93
C LEU A 129 -9.01 -10.26 4.26
N LEU A 130 -9.54 -9.29 5.01
CA LEU A 130 -9.00 -8.93 6.32
C LEU A 130 -9.07 -10.09 7.32
N LYS A 131 -9.99 -11.06 7.12
CA LYS A 131 -10.04 -12.29 7.92
C LYS A 131 -8.73 -13.11 7.84
N GLY A 132 -8.13 -13.16 6.65
CA GLY A 132 -6.84 -13.82 6.45
C GLY A 132 -5.72 -13.11 7.22
N LEU A 133 -5.66 -11.77 7.17
CA LEU A 133 -4.67 -11.01 7.93
C LEU A 133 -4.85 -11.18 9.45
N ILE A 134 -6.08 -11.12 9.93
CA ILE A 134 -6.41 -11.34 11.36
C ILE A 134 -6.00 -12.75 11.81
N HIS A 135 -6.21 -13.77 10.97
CA HIS A 135 -5.75 -15.13 11.27
C HIS A 135 -4.24 -15.17 11.52
N PHE A 136 -3.45 -14.62 10.59
CA PHE A 136 -1.98 -14.63 10.69
C PHE A 136 -1.43 -13.69 11.78
N GLN A 137 -2.15 -12.63 12.14
CA GLN A 137 -1.83 -11.82 13.30
C GLN A 137 -2.01 -12.65 14.59
N ARG A 138 -3.12 -13.35 14.72
CA ARG A 138 -3.41 -14.17 15.91
C ARG A 138 -2.47 -15.37 16.04
N SER A 139 -2.04 -15.97 14.94
CA SER A 139 -1.02 -17.04 14.95
C SER A 139 0.39 -16.50 15.22
N GLY A 140 0.56 -15.17 15.26
CA GLY A 140 1.84 -14.50 15.52
C GLY A 140 2.78 -14.48 14.31
N ASN A 141 2.33 -14.84 13.12
CA ASN A 141 3.12 -14.78 11.90
C ASN A 141 3.24 -13.36 11.33
N LEU A 142 2.22 -12.53 11.53
CA LEU A 142 2.17 -11.16 11.06
C LEU A 142 2.09 -10.16 12.22
N ASP A 143 2.87 -9.08 12.11
CA ASP A 143 2.71 -7.85 12.87
C ASP A 143 1.96 -6.84 12.00
N LEU A 144 0.69 -6.54 12.36
CA LEU A 144 -0.14 -5.61 11.60
C LEU A 144 0.01 -4.20 12.15
N ILE A 145 0.39 -3.27 11.29
CA ILE A 145 0.56 -1.85 11.60
C ILE A 145 -0.34 -0.99 10.71
N THR A 146 -0.45 0.29 11.05
CA THR A 146 -1.25 1.26 10.30
C THR A 146 -0.38 2.27 9.56
N SER A 147 -1.03 3.10 8.73
CA SER A 147 -0.48 4.29 8.09
C SER A 147 -1.35 5.49 8.43
N SER A 148 -1.13 6.69 7.85
CA SER A 148 -2.05 7.81 8.03
C SER A 148 -3.43 7.51 7.40
N ALA A 149 -4.47 8.15 7.92
CA ALA A 149 -5.88 7.83 7.61
C ALA A 149 -6.17 7.72 6.10
N THR A 150 -5.65 8.65 5.33
CA THR A 150 -5.82 8.68 3.87
C THR A 150 -4.50 8.73 3.13
N HIS A 151 -3.45 8.16 3.72
CA HIS A 151 -2.11 8.17 3.16
C HIS A 151 -1.57 9.57 2.88
N CYS A 152 -1.76 10.50 3.83
CA CYS A 152 -1.31 11.88 3.71
C CYS A 152 0.21 11.99 3.81
N PHE A 153 0.84 12.72 2.89
CA PHE A 153 2.28 13.03 2.99
C PHE A 153 2.51 14.07 4.10
N LEU A 154 2.71 13.58 5.33
CA LEU A 154 2.70 14.36 6.56
C LEU A 154 3.69 15.56 6.59
N PRO A 155 4.91 15.47 5.99
CA PRO A 155 5.86 16.59 6.01
C PRO A 155 5.31 17.90 5.46
N LEU A 156 4.42 17.87 4.48
CA LEU A 156 3.82 19.07 3.91
C LEU A 156 2.68 19.67 4.74
N PHE A 157 2.32 19.00 5.85
CA PHE A 157 1.30 19.46 6.80
C PHE A 157 1.86 19.89 8.16
N GLN A 158 3.19 19.97 8.33
CA GLN A 158 3.81 20.44 9.56
C GLN A 158 3.36 21.86 9.97
N VAL A 159 2.95 22.68 9.00
CA VAL A 159 2.42 24.05 9.24
C VAL A 159 0.99 24.07 9.79
N VAL A 160 0.30 22.92 9.75
CA VAL A 160 -1.06 22.71 10.28
C VAL A 160 -1.11 21.44 11.12
N PRO A 161 -0.46 21.41 12.28
CA PRO A 161 -0.21 20.19 13.06
C PRO A 161 -1.47 19.42 13.46
N GLN A 162 -2.63 20.10 13.55
CA GLN A 162 -3.92 19.48 13.79
C GLN A 162 -4.30 18.50 12.67
N ALA A 163 -3.91 18.78 11.41
CA ALA A 163 -4.15 17.86 10.31
C ALA A 163 -3.29 16.60 10.46
N VAL A 164 -2.02 16.74 10.84
CA VAL A 164 -1.12 15.60 11.11
C VAL A 164 -1.69 14.73 12.24
N LYS A 165 -2.06 15.36 13.36
CA LYS A 165 -2.70 14.68 14.50
C LYS A 165 -3.95 13.93 14.06
N ALA A 166 -4.83 14.56 13.29
CA ALA A 166 -6.07 13.96 12.81
C ALA A 166 -5.83 12.74 11.91
N GLN A 167 -4.87 12.81 11.00
CA GLN A 167 -4.47 11.70 10.12
C GLN A 167 -4.01 10.47 10.92
N ILE A 168 -3.23 10.68 11.98
CA ILE A 168 -2.75 9.59 12.85
C ILE A 168 -3.89 9.07 13.75
N GLN A 169 -4.67 9.95 14.37
CA GLN A 169 -5.76 9.58 15.26
C GLN A 169 -6.83 8.73 14.56
N VAL A 170 -7.28 9.18 13.39
CA VAL A 170 -8.30 8.44 12.61
C VAL A 170 -7.74 7.09 12.16
N ALA A 171 -6.47 7.03 11.78
CA ALA A 171 -5.81 5.79 11.40
C ALA A 171 -5.77 4.77 12.55
N VAL A 172 -5.35 5.18 13.74
CA VAL A 172 -5.31 4.31 14.92
C VAL A 172 -6.71 3.78 15.26
N ARG A 173 -7.73 4.63 15.24
CA ARG A 173 -9.12 4.23 15.49
C ARG A 173 -9.62 3.24 14.43
N SER A 174 -9.36 3.49 13.16
CA SER A 174 -9.72 2.59 12.06
C SER A 174 -9.01 1.24 12.18
N HIS A 175 -7.74 1.23 12.57
CA HIS A 175 -6.99 0.00 12.80
C HIS A 175 -7.60 -0.84 13.93
N ILE A 176 -7.86 -0.23 15.09
CA ILE A 176 -8.48 -0.90 16.24
C ILE A 176 -9.83 -1.51 15.83
N ARG A 177 -10.68 -0.75 15.15
CA ARG A 177 -11.98 -1.23 14.66
C ARG A 177 -11.85 -2.39 13.68
N THR A 178 -10.77 -2.40 12.88
CA THR A 178 -10.57 -3.38 11.81
C THR A 178 -9.97 -4.68 12.33
N PHE A 179 -8.96 -4.60 13.19
CA PHE A 179 -8.14 -5.72 13.61
C PHE A 179 -8.33 -6.13 15.07
N ASP A 180 -9.19 -5.41 15.82
CA ASP A 180 -9.42 -5.63 17.26
C ASP A 180 -8.10 -5.64 18.07
N SER A 181 -7.14 -4.82 17.64
CA SER A 181 -5.82 -4.71 18.24
C SER A 181 -5.27 -3.29 18.08
N TYR A 182 -4.37 -2.90 18.98
CA TYR A 182 -3.70 -1.61 18.93
C TYR A 182 -2.46 -1.68 18.04
N PRO A 183 -2.29 -0.79 17.02
CA PRO A 183 -1.10 -0.81 16.20
C PRO A 183 0.11 -0.33 17.01
N LYS A 184 1.24 -1.04 16.91
CA LYS A 184 2.49 -0.63 17.56
C LYS A 184 3.42 0.14 16.61
N GLY A 185 3.30 -0.10 15.33
CA GLY A 185 4.09 0.55 14.29
C GLY A 185 3.25 1.47 13.41
N PHE A 186 3.96 2.39 12.76
CA PHE A 186 3.37 3.34 11.84
C PHE A 186 4.16 3.38 10.53
N TRP A 187 3.47 3.19 9.43
CA TRP A 187 4.03 3.45 8.12
C TRP A 187 3.86 4.94 7.82
N LEU A 188 4.95 5.70 7.87
CA LEU A 188 4.94 7.07 7.36
C LEU A 188 4.70 7.03 5.85
N PRO A 189 3.60 7.60 5.33
CA PRO A 189 3.38 7.65 3.90
C PRO A 189 4.61 8.14 3.15
N GLU A 190 5.03 7.38 2.13
CA GLU A 190 6.20 7.68 1.30
C GLU A 190 7.53 7.70 2.07
N CYS A 191 7.59 7.03 3.23
CA CYS A 191 8.69 7.17 4.20
C CYS A 191 8.96 8.64 4.56
N GLY A 192 7.95 9.51 4.42
CA GLY A 192 8.02 10.95 4.60
C GLY A 192 8.15 11.34 6.07
N TYR A 193 9.34 11.76 6.48
CA TYR A 193 9.65 12.15 7.84
C TYR A 193 10.04 13.64 7.92
N TYR A 194 9.61 14.30 8.99
CA TYR A 194 10.13 15.60 9.43
C TYR A 194 10.29 15.59 10.95
N PRO A 195 11.30 16.30 11.53
CA PRO A 195 11.48 16.39 12.98
C PRO A 195 10.23 16.95 13.68
N GLY A 196 9.68 16.18 14.61
CA GLY A 196 8.43 16.50 15.33
C GLY A 196 7.25 15.60 15.01
N VAL A 197 7.26 14.83 13.89
CA VAL A 197 6.18 13.88 13.61
C VAL A 197 6.14 12.74 14.62
N GLU A 198 7.27 12.37 15.19
CA GLU A 198 7.40 11.37 16.26
C GLU A 198 6.64 11.74 17.54
N GLU A 199 6.41 13.03 17.80
CA GLU A 199 5.62 13.47 18.95
C GLU A 199 4.14 13.04 18.81
N PHE A 200 3.61 13.10 17.59
CA PHE A 200 2.26 12.60 17.31
C PHE A 200 2.22 11.07 17.37
N CYS A 201 3.26 10.38 16.89
CA CYS A 201 3.36 8.93 17.05
C CYS A 201 3.33 8.55 18.55
N ARG A 202 4.12 9.23 19.38
CA ARG A 202 4.16 8.99 20.83
C ARG A 202 2.82 9.27 21.52
N GLN A 203 2.09 10.31 21.09
CA GLN A 203 0.77 10.68 21.61
C GLN A 203 -0.26 9.56 21.46
N TYR A 204 -0.08 8.72 20.43
CA TYR A 204 -0.94 7.57 20.12
C TYR A 204 -0.22 6.23 20.36
N ASP A 205 0.71 6.15 21.30
CA ASP A 205 1.42 4.93 21.73
C ASP A 205 1.96 4.07 20.56
N LEU A 206 2.39 4.75 19.49
CA LEU A 206 3.08 4.13 18.38
C LEU A 206 4.57 4.07 18.70
N ASP A 207 5.14 2.88 18.74
CA ASP A 207 6.49 2.63 19.25
C ASP A 207 7.57 2.82 18.17
N TYR A 208 7.21 2.73 16.88
CA TYR A 208 8.17 2.83 15.78
C TYR A 208 7.53 3.24 14.44
N PHE A 209 8.41 3.69 13.54
CA PHE A 209 8.09 3.98 12.13
C PHE A 209 9.28 3.69 11.20
N PHE A 210 9.04 3.76 9.89
CA PHE A 210 10.07 3.55 8.86
C PHE A 210 10.40 4.85 8.15
N VAL A 211 11.69 5.01 7.80
CA VAL A 211 12.23 6.17 7.07
C VAL A 211 13.20 5.71 5.98
N GLU A 212 13.48 6.58 5.02
CA GLU A 212 14.54 6.33 4.04
C GLU A 212 15.92 6.36 4.73
N SER A 213 16.88 5.66 4.15
CA SER A 213 18.24 5.47 4.71
C SER A 213 18.92 6.77 5.15
N HIS A 214 18.85 7.81 4.32
CA HIS A 214 19.48 9.10 4.61
C HIS A 214 18.82 9.84 5.79
N GLY A 215 17.55 9.58 6.08
CA GLY A 215 16.88 10.14 7.27
C GLY A 215 17.57 9.75 8.58
N VAL A 216 18.10 8.53 8.65
CA VAL A 216 18.88 8.05 9.79
C VAL A 216 20.38 8.36 9.63
N LEU A 217 20.96 8.16 8.42
CA LEU A 217 22.39 8.38 8.21
C LEU A 217 22.83 9.82 8.43
N TYR A 218 21.94 10.79 8.22
CA TYR A 218 22.17 12.21 8.43
C TYR A 218 21.44 12.78 9.65
N ALA A 219 21.11 11.91 10.62
CA ALA A 219 20.57 12.32 11.91
C ALA A 219 21.56 13.28 12.64
N ASP A 220 21.06 14.05 13.62
CA ASP A 220 21.84 15.02 14.39
C ASP A 220 23.10 14.43 15.00
N LYS A 221 23.03 13.15 15.43
CA LYS A 221 24.17 12.34 15.84
C LYS A 221 24.28 11.17 14.89
N ARG A 222 25.45 11.02 14.27
CA ARG A 222 25.70 9.92 13.34
C ARG A 222 25.38 8.57 13.98
N PRO A 223 24.55 7.70 13.33
CA PRO A 223 24.20 6.41 13.89
C PRO A 223 25.43 5.50 13.98
N LYS A 224 25.65 4.89 15.15
CA LYS A 224 26.78 3.98 15.42
C LYS A 224 26.84 2.81 14.43
N TYR A 225 25.67 2.29 14.05
CA TYR A 225 25.55 1.11 13.19
C TYR A 225 24.95 1.41 11.82
N GLY A 226 24.99 2.66 11.38
CA GLY A 226 24.39 3.07 10.09
C GLY A 226 22.90 2.72 10.01
N VAL A 227 22.52 1.97 8.98
CA VAL A 227 21.15 1.49 8.79
C VAL A 227 20.86 0.12 9.42
N TYR A 228 21.88 -0.52 10.01
CA TYR A 228 21.81 -1.91 10.50
C TYR A 228 21.26 -2.05 11.93
N ALA A 229 20.87 -0.97 12.55
CA ALA A 229 20.07 -0.93 13.77
C ALA A 229 19.21 0.32 13.78
N PRO A 230 17.98 0.27 14.34
CA PRO A 230 17.17 1.46 14.51
C PRO A 230 17.79 2.43 15.51
N ILE A 231 17.35 3.69 15.47
CA ILE A 231 17.67 4.70 16.50
C ILE A 231 16.39 5.12 17.21
N TYR A 232 16.50 5.54 18.46
CA TYR A 232 15.41 6.23 19.15
C TYR A 232 15.43 7.72 18.83
N CYS A 233 14.28 8.26 18.48
CA CYS A 233 14.04 9.68 18.60
C CYS A 233 14.13 10.13 20.07
N PRO A 234 14.28 11.45 20.37
CA PRO A 234 14.38 11.94 21.76
C PRO A 234 13.23 11.49 22.67
N ASN A 235 12.04 11.28 22.11
CA ASN A 235 10.84 10.81 22.83
C ASN A 235 10.70 9.27 22.88
N ARG A 236 11.74 8.53 22.48
CA ARG A 236 11.81 7.06 22.47
C ARG A 236 10.92 6.36 21.44
N VAL A 237 10.38 7.04 20.43
CA VAL A 237 9.85 6.37 19.24
C VAL A 237 11.02 5.93 18.37
N ALA A 238 11.01 4.69 17.88
CA ALA A 238 12.12 4.13 17.10
C ALA A 238 11.98 4.41 15.61
N ALA A 239 13.05 4.88 14.97
CA ALA A 239 13.15 5.04 13.53
C ALA A 239 13.94 3.89 12.91
N PHE A 240 13.29 3.12 12.02
CA PHE A 240 13.89 2.04 11.26
C PHE A 240 14.24 2.53 9.85
N ALA A 241 15.51 2.46 9.50
CA ALA A 241 15.99 2.91 8.19
C ALA A 241 15.85 1.81 7.13
N ARG A 242 15.35 2.17 5.95
CA ARG A 242 15.34 1.32 4.76
C ARG A 242 16.75 0.90 4.38
N ASP A 243 16.97 -0.37 4.08
CA ASP A 243 18.24 -0.85 3.55
C ASP A 243 18.38 -0.55 2.04
N PRO A 244 19.43 0.19 1.63
CA PRO A 244 19.57 0.60 0.22
C PRO A 244 19.95 -0.55 -0.73
N GLU A 245 20.64 -1.61 -0.24
CA GLU A 245 21.02 -2.74 -1.08
C GLU A 245 19.78 -3.57 -1.47
N THR A 246 18.87 -3.79 -0.52
CA THR A 246 17.60 -4.50 -0.80
C THR A 246 16.67 -3.69 -1.68
N ALA A 247 16.60 -2.38 -1.43
CA ALA A 247 15.83 -1.46 -2.27
C ALA A 247 16.27 -1.53 -3.74
N LYS A 248 17.59 -1.47 -3.99
CA LYS A 248 18.15 -1.58 -5.34
C LYS A 248 17.84 -2.92 -5.99
N ALA A 249 17.94 -4.03 -5.25
CA ALA A 249 17.72 -5.38 -5.78
C ALA A 249 16.28 -5.62 -6.24
N VAL A 250 15.30 -4.96 -5.62
CA VAL A 250 13.87 -5.20 -5.84
C VAL A 250 13.21 -4.06 -6.65
N TRP A 251 13.60 -2.80 -6.43
CA TRP A 251 12.95 -1.63 -7.06
C TRP A 251 13.67 -1.06 -8.29
N SER A 252 14.97 -1.38 -8.49
CA SER A 252 15.70 -0.77 -9.60
C SER A 252 15.14 -1.21 -10.96
N SER A 253 14.77 -0.25 -11.79
CA SER A 253 14.38 -0.49 -13.18
C SER A 253 15.53 -0.97 -14.08
N GLU A 254 16.79 -0.71 -13.66
CA GLU A 254 17.98 -1.04 -14.46
C GLU A 254 18.62 -2.38 -14.08
N GLY A 255 18.35 -2.90 -12.89
CA GLY A 255 19.01 -4.12 -12.41
C GLY A 255 18.27 -4.85 -11.29
N GLY A 256 17.04 -4.46 -10.99
CA GLY A 256 16.18 -5.17 -10.04
C GLY A 256 15.63 -6.47 -10.62
N TYR A 257 15.33 -7.42 -9.75
CA TYR A 257 14.78 -8.72 -10.17
C TYR A 257 13.54 -8.60 -11.07
N PRO A 258 12.56 -7.70 -10.79
CA PRO A 258 11.33 -7.61 -11.59
C PRO A 258 11.53 -7.33 -13.07
N GLY A 259 12.67 -6.74 -13.44
CA GLY A 259 13.03 -6.43 -14.82
C GLY A 259 13.64 -7.59 -15.63
N ASP A 260 13.75 -8.79 -15.06
CA ASP A 260 14.36 -9.93 -15.75
C ASP A 260 13.57 -10.30 -17.03
N PRO A 261 14.24 -10.47 -18.18
CA PRO A 261 13.60 -10.77 -19.47
C PRO A 261 12.76 -12.04 -19.53
N VAL A 262 12.87 -12.92 -18.53
CA VAL A 262 12.11 -14.19 -18.43
C VAL A 262 10.73 -13.96 -17.81
N TYR A 263 10.57 -12.90 -17.04
CA TYR A 263 9.32 -12.60 -16.32
C TYR A 263 8.24 -12.05 -17.24
N ARG A 264 6.98 -12.10 -16.74
CA ARG A 264 5.80 -11.64 -17.49
C ARG A 264 5.88 -10.12 -17.73
N GLU A 265 5.62 -9.71 -18.97
CA GLU A 265 5.51 -8.31 -19.35
C GLU A 265 4.31 -7.66 -18.64
N PHE A 266 4.53 -6.46 -18.09
CA PHE A 266 3.48 -5.72 -17.38
C PHE A 266 2.55 -4.95 -18.34
N TYR A 267 3.13 -4.29 -19.36
CA TYR A 267 2.39 -3.33 -20.20
C TYR A 267 1.60 -3.98 -21.34
N ARG A 268 2.00 -5.16 -21.80
CA ARG A 268 1.37 -5.81 -22.94
C ARG A 268 0.24 -6.74 -22.51
N ASP A 269 -0.98 -6.32 -22.80
CA ASP A 269 -2.22 -6.95 -22.39
C ASP A 269 -3.15 -7.16 -23.59
N ILE A 270 -3.94 -8.23 -23.61
CA ILE A 270 -4.88 -8.51 -24.70
C ILE A 270 -5.91 -7.38 -24.89
N GLY A 271 -6.18 -6.57 -23.87
CA GLY A 271 -7.02 -5.38 -23.95
C GLY A 271 -6.53 -4.35 -24.97
N PHE A 272 -5.22 -4.38 -25.29
CA PHE A 272 -4.59 -3.53 -26.31
C PHE A 272 -4.18 -4.29 -27.55
N ASP A 273 -3.90 -5.61 -27.45
CA ASP A 273 -3.42 -6.44 -28.56
C ASP A 273 -4.54 -6.94 -29.48
N LEU A 274 -5.75 -7.19 -28.93
CA LEU A 274 -6.88 -7.71 -29.72
C LEU A 274 -7.74 -6.59 -30.33
N PRO A 275 -8.49 -6.88 -31.42
CA PRO A 275 -9.48 -5.95 -31.95
C PRO A 275 -10.52 -5.54 -30.89
N THR A 276 -10.98 -4.29 -30.94
CA THR A 276 -11.98 -3.77 -29.97
C THR A 276 -13.28 -4.55 -30.03
N ASP A 277 -13.71 -4.97 -31.25
CA ASP A 277 -14.94 -5.72 -31.42
C ASP A 277 -14.95 -7.06 -30.71
N ASP A 278 -13.79 -7.72 -30.59
CA ASP A 278 -13.63 -9.00 -29.85
C ASP A 278 -13.75 -8.81 -28.32
N LEU A 279 -13.51 -7.59 -27.84
CA LEU A 279 -13.45 -7.25 -26.41
C LEU A 279 -14.58 -6.33 -25.95
N LYS A 280 -15.48 -5.90 -26.84
CA LYS A 280 -16.48 -4.86 -26.57
C LYS A 280 -17.29 -5.08 -25.29
N GLU A 281 -17.66 -6.33 -24.98
CA GLU A 281 -18.44 -6.67 -23.78
C GLU A 281 -17.63 -6.57 -22.48
N PHE A 282 -16.30 -6.59 -22.59
CA PHE A 282 -15.37 -6.58 -21.45
C PHE A 282 -14.76 -5.20 -21.20
N LEU A 283 -14.72 -4.35 -22.21
CA LEU A 283 -14.16 -3.00 -22.10
C LEU A 283 -15.15 -2.02 -21.41
N PRO A 284 -14.65 -1.06 -20.63
CA PRO A 284 -15.48 0.00 -20.07
C PRO A 284 -16.17 0.79 -21.19
N GLY A 285 -17.51 0.92 -21.09
CA GLY A 285 -18.30 1.60 -22.12
C GLY A 285 -18.27 0.94 -23.51
N GLY A 286 -17.66 -0.24 -23.65
CA GLY A 286 -17.56 -0.98 -24.91
C GLY A 286 -16.47 -0.49 -25.87
N GLU A 287 -15.77 0.59 -25.56
CA GLU A 287 -14.80 1.23 -26.48
C GLU A 287 -13.48 1.60 -25.81
N LEU A 288 -13.49 1.89 -24.51
CA LEU A 288 -12.31 2.36 -23.81
C LEU A 288 -11.34 1.19 -23.55
N ARG A 289 -10.22 1.20 -24.26
CA ARG A 289 -9.16 0.20 -24.05
C ARG A 289 -8.59 0.29 -22.64
N SER A 290 -8.53 -0.86 -21.97
CA SER A 290 -8.02 -1.01 -20.63
C SER A 290 -7.32 -2.35 -20.45
N ASN A 291 -6.53 -2.48 -19.39
CA ASN A 291 -5.97 -3.77 -19.01
C ASN A 291 -7.08 -4.75 -18.65
N THR A 292 -6.94 -5.98 -19.11
CA THR A 292 -7.81 -7.12 -18.76
C THR A 292 -7.15 -8.03 -17.72
N GLY A 293 -5.84 -7.85 -17.47
CA GLY A 293 -5.04 -8.74 -16.65
C GLY A 293 -4.54 -10.00 -17.38
N ILE A 294 -4.97 -10.25 -18.62
CA ILE A 294 -4.51 -11.39 -19.44
C ILE A 294 -3.33 -10.94 -20.32
N LYS A 295 -2.15 -11.47 -20.04
CA LYS A 295 -0.87 -11.04 -20.63
C LYS A 295 -0.04 -12.26 -21.03
N TYR A 296 0.24 -12.39 -22.32
CA TYR A 296 0.85 -13.59 -22.88
C TYR A 296 2.36 -13.49 -23.13
N HIS A 297 2.98 -12.34 -22.85
CA HIS A 297 4.35 -12.09 -23.26
C HIS A 297 5.29 -11.95 -22.07
N ALA A 298 6.56 -12.30 -22.29
CA ALA A 298 7.67 -12.02 -21.40
C ALA A 298 8.25 -10.62 -21.70
N ILE A 299 8.96 -10.02 -20.72
CA ILE A 299 9.60 -8.70 -20.84
C ILE A 299 10.49 -8.61 -22.09
N THR A 300 11.39 -9.53 -22.29
CA THR A 300 12.22 -9.72 -23.50
C THR A 300 13.12 -8.52 -23.90
N GLY A 301 12.95 -7.34 -23.34
CA GLY A 301 13.63 -6.09 -23.71
C GLY A 301 12.79 -5.14 -24.57
N PRO A 302 13.34 -4.01 -25.03
CA PRO A 302 12.62 -3.04 -25.84
C PRO A 302 12.29 -3.61 -27.22
N GLY A 303 11.11 -3.29 -27.75
CA GLY A 303 10.67 -3.68 -29.09
C GLY A 303 9.30 -4.35 -29.08
N GLU A 304 8.67 -4.36 -30.28
CA GLU A 304 7.30 -4.89 -30.45
C GLU A 304 7.21 -6.42 -30.44
N ARG A 305 8.29 -7.11 -30.86
CA ARG A 305 8.35 -8.57 -30.91
C ARG A 305 8.74 -9.13 -29.56
N LYS A 306 7.75 -9.40 -28.72
CA LYS A 306 7.93 -10.07 -27.42
C LYS A 306 7.87 -11.60 -27.58
N ARG A 307 8.66 -12.32 -26.77
CA ARG A 307 8.53 -13.79 -26.67
C ARG A 307 7.28 -14.14 -25.87
N VAL A 308 6.69 -15.29 -26.17
CA VAL A 308 5.63 -15.86 -25.35
C VAL A 308 6.18 -16.15 -23.96
N TYR A 309 5.42 -15.80 -22.93
CA TYR A 309 5.78 -16.03 -21.55
C TYR A 309 5.86 -17.54 -21.24
N ASN A 310 6.87 -17.94 -20.48
CA ASN A 310 7.08 -19.32 -20.07
C ASN A 310 7.08 -19.44 -18.54
N PRO A 311 5.96 -19.86 -17.91
CA PRO A 311 5.86 -19.96 -16.45
C PRO A 311 6.93 -20.85 -15.81
N LYS A 312 7.32 -21.96 -16.43
CA LYS A 312 8.35 -22.85 -15.88
C LYS A 312 9.75 -22.23 -15.89
N ALA A 313 10.08 -21.45 -16.92
CA ALA A 313 11.33 -20.72 -16.96
C ALA A 313 11.35 -19.60 -15.92
N ALA A 314 10.22 -18.90 -15.74
CA ALA A 314 10.06 -17.87 -14.73
C ALA A 314 10.17 -18.46 -13.31
N GLU A 315 9.53 -19.59 -13.02
CA GLU A 315 9.62 -20.29 -11.74
C GLU A 315 11.07 -20.64 -11.38
N LYS A 316 11.83 -21.20 -12.33
CA LYS A 316 13.26 -21.45 -12.12
C LYS A 316 14.01 -20.17 -11.75
N ARG A 317 13.77 -19.08 -12.47
CA ARG A 317 14.41 -17.78 -12.23
C ARG A 317 14.01 -17.19 -10.89
N VAL A 318 12.78 -17.35 -10.47
CA VAL A 318 12.29 -16.98 -9.13
C VAL A 318 13.13 -17.62 -8.02
N HIS A 319 13.40 -18.92 -8.13
CA HIS A 319 14.21 -19.63 -7.14
C HIS A 319 15.68 -19.19 -7.14
N GLU A 320 16.24 -18.89 -8.32
CA GLU A 320 17.60 -18.33 -8.46
C GLU A 320 17.70 -16.94 -7.80
N HIS A 321 16.74 -16.06 -8.07
CA HIS A 321 16.70 -14.72 -7.49
C HIS A 321 16.47 -14.73 -5.97
N ALA A 322 15.60 -15.61 -5.47
CA ALA A 322 15.40 -15.76 -4.03
C ALA A 322 16.67 -16.28 -3.32
N GLU A 323 17.39 -17.25 -3.94
CA GLU A 323 18.67 -17.73 -3.41
C GLU A 323 19.73 -16.63 -3.39
N HIS A 324 19.84 -15.88 -4.50
CA HIS A 324 20.75 -14.76 -4.60
C HIS A 324 20.46 -13.71 -3.50
N PHE A 325 19.18 -13.36 -3.30
CA PHE A 325 18.79 -12.38 -2.29
C PHE A 325 19.18 -12.83 -0.88
N VAL A 326 18.82 -14.06 -0.48
CA VAL A 326 19.14 -14.59 0.85
C VAL A 326 20.66 -14.67 1.07
N SER A 327 21.40 -15.17 0.11
CA SER A 327 22.86 -15.28 0.18
C SER A 327 23.52 -13.91 0.29
N ALA A 328 23.08 -12.94 -0.51
CA ALA A 328 23.57 -11.56 -0.43
C ALA A 328 23.27 -10.90 0.93
N ARG A 329 22.11 -11.19 1.53
CA ARG A 329 21.79 -10.66 2.90
C ARG A 329 22.63 -11.32 3.98
N ILE A 330 22.91 -12.61 3.87
CA ILE A 330 23.81 -13.29 4.80
C ILE A 330 25.22 -12.70 4.71
N GLU A 331 25.74 -12.48 3.52
CA GLU A 331 27.03 -11.81 3.34
C GLU A 331 27.04 -10.39 3.88
N GLN A 332 25.95 -9.63 3.65
CA GLN A 332 25.79 -8.27 4.16
C GLN A 332 25.86 -8.22 5.68
N VAL A 333 25.12 -9.06 6.40
CA VAL A 333 25.14 -9.08 7.87
C VAL A 333 26.49 -9.55 8.40
N ARG A 334 27.14 -10.51 7.76
CA ARG A 334 28.51 -10.97 8.12
C ARG A 334 29.54 -9.86 7.95
N ARG A 335 29.46 -9.08 6.88
CA ARG A 335 30.38 -7.96 6.59
C ARG A 335 30.40 -6.92 7.69
N VAL A 336 29.27 -6.67 8.36
CA VAL A 336 29.16 -5.65 9.41
C VAL A 336 29.23 -6.21 10.83
N ALA A 337 29.14 -7.53 11.02
CA ALA A 337 29.08 -8.18 12.33
C ALA A 337 30.25 -7.80 13.26
N GLY A 338 31.48 -7.65 12.72
CA GLY A 338 32.65 -7.28 13.51
C GLY A 338 32.63 -5.85 14.07
N PHE A 339 31.72 -5.00 13.59
CA PHE A 339 31.59 -3.59 14.02
C PHE A 339 30.37 -3.37 14.94
N MET A 340 29.61 -4.44 15.25
CA MET A 340 28.36 -4.34 16.00
C MET A 340 28.42 -5.15 17.29
N ASP A 341 27.79 -4.65 18.35
CA ASP A 341 27.63 -5.35 19.62
C ASP A 341 26.37 -6.24 19.66
N ARG A 342 25.65 -6.30 18.53
CA ARG A 342 24.41 -7.05 18.33
C ARG A 342 24.28 -7.53 16.89
N PRO A 343 23.42 -8.54 16.61
CA PRO A 343 23.16 -8.95 15.23
C PRO A 343 22.61 -7.80 14.38
N ALA A 344 23.13 -7.65 13.17
CA ALA A 344 22.70 -6.64 12.22
C ALA A 344 21.25 -6.89 11.78
N LEU A 345 20.48 -5.80 11.62
CA LEU A 345 19.13 -5.81 11.11
C LEU A 345 19.11 -5.23 9.69
N VAL A 346 18.56 -5.98 8.74
CA VAL A 346 18.31 -5.50 7.37
C VAL A 346 16.82 -5.23 7.21
N VAL A 347 16.44 -3.98 7.03
CA VAL A 347 15.04 -3.53 6.95
C VAL A 347 14.62 -3.37 5.50
N CYS A 348 13.61 -4.13 5.08
CA CYS A 348 13.14 -4.21 3.70
C CYS A 348 11.68 -3.76 3.59
N PRO A 349 11.41 -2.46 3.54
CA PRO A 349 10.07 -1.93 3.32
C PRO A 349 9.77 -1.86 1.82
N PHE A 350 8.65 -2.48 1.41
CA PHE A 350 8.19 -2.53 0.03
C PHE A 350 6.69 -2.29 -0.06
N ASP A 351 6.21 -1.68 -1.14
CA ASP A 351 4.79 -1.73 -1.49
C ASP A 351 4.41 -3.15 -1.84
N ALA A 352 3.31 -3.61 -1.26
CA ALA A 352 2.86 -4.99 -1.47
C ALA A 352 2.43 -5.26 -2.91
N GLU A 353 1.88 -4.25 -3.59
CA GLU A 353 1.39 -4.32 -4.97
C GLU A 353 2.52 -4.59 -5.97
N LEU A 354 3.77 -4.37 -5.56
CA LEU A 354 4.94 -4.84 -6.31
C LEU A 354 4.87 -6.35 -6.50
N PHE A 355 4.47 -7.11 -5.46
CA PHE A 355 4.44 -8.58 -5.47
C PHE A 355 3.10 -9.09 -6.03
N GLY A 356 3.05 -9.25 -7.35
CA GLY A 356 1.91 -9.82 -8.08
C GLY A 356 1.32 -8.88 -9.13
N HIS A 357 1.07 -7.62 -8.80
CA HIS A 357 0.56 -6.65 -9.77
C HIS A 357 1.67 -6.14 -10.69
N TRP A 358 2.69 -5.46 -10.14
CA TRP A 358 3.82 -4.96 -10.93
C TRP A 358 4.78 -6.08 -11.35
N TRP A 359 5.06 -7.00 -10.46
CA TRP A 359 5.89 -8.18 -10.68
C TRP A 359 5.06 -9.46 -10.48
N PHE A 360 4.58 -10.04 -11.57
CA PHE A 360 3.66 -11.18 -11.56
C PHE A 360 4.16 -12.37 -10.74
N GLU A 361 5.45 -12.62 -10.77
CA GLU A 361 6.11 -13.70 -10.05
C GLU A 361 6.48 -13.32 -8.61
N GLY A 362 6.18 -12.09 -8.19
CA GLY A 362 6.51 -11.59 -6.86
C GLY A 362 6.02 -12.46 -5.69
N PRO A 363 4.77 -12.98 -5.69
CA PRO A 363 4.31 -13.88 -4.64
C PRO A 363 5.11 -15.19 -4.56
N GLN A 364 5.48 -15.78 -5.70
CA GLN A 364 6.30 -16.99 -5.75
C GLN A 364 7.74 -16.70 -5.27
N TRP A 365 8.27 -15.54 -5.63
CA TRP A 365 9.58 -15.11 -5.13
C TRP A 365 9.55 -14.93 -3.61
N LEU A 366 8.52 -14.28 -3.07
CA LEU A 366 8.36 -14.11 -1.64
C LEU A 366 8.25 -15.47 -0.93
N GLU A 367 7.47 -16.41 -1.45
CA GLU A 367 7.37 -17.76 -0.90
C GLU A 367 8.75 -18.44 -0.86
N SER A 368 9.49 -18.40 -1.97
CA SER A 368 10.83 -18.97 -2.06
C SER A 368 11.80 -18.30 -1.08
N LEU A 369 11.74 -16.97 -0.95
CA LEU A 369 12.52 -16.20 0.02
C LEU A 369 12.25 -16.66 1.45
N LEU A 370 10.98 -16.76 1.85
CA LEU A 370 10.57 -17.14 3.20
C LEU A 370 11.03 -18.57 3.54
N ARG A 371 10.88 -19.51 2.61
CA ARG A 371 11.35 -20.90 2.76
C ARG A 371 12.86 -20.98 2.94
N LYS A 372 13.62 -20.26 2.12
CA LYS A 372 15.09 -20.27 2.15
C LYS A 372 15.62 -19.59 3.42
N THR A 373 14.99 -18.51 3.86
CA THR A 373 15.34 -17.83 5.12
C THR A 373 15.02 -18.72 6.33
N ALA A 374 13.89 -19.41 6.34
CA ALA A 374 13.55 -20.36 7.38
C ALA A 374 14.54 -21.54 7.47
N ALA A 375 15.01 -22.04 6.33
CA ALA A 375 16.02 -23.11 6.29
C ALA A 375 17.41 -22.66 6.78
N ARG A 376 17.71 -21.36 6.71
CA ARG A 376 19.02 -20.77 7.08
C ARG A 376 18.90 -19.82 8.28
N ARG A 377 17.92 -20.05 9.15
CA ARG A 377 17.57 -19.18 10.30
C ARG A 377 18.72 -18.92 11.29
N ASP A 378 19.74 -19.78 11.34
CA ASP A 378 20.90 -19.57 12.20
C ASP A 378 21.86 -18.51 11.61
N GLU A 379 21.81 -18.28 10.30
CA GLU A 379 22.58 -17.26 9.61
C GLU A 379 21.80 -15.95 9.45
N LEU A 380 20.54 -16.06 9.03
CA LEU A 380 19.63 -14.92 8.80
C LEU A 380 18.22 -15.30 9.26
N ALA A 381 17.74 -14.72 10.35
CA ALA A 381 16.40 -14.99 10.85
C ALA A 381 15.43 -13.83 10.53
N MET A 382 14.17 -14.15 10.32
CA MET A 382 13.14 -13.13 10.20
C MET A 382 12.76 -12.57 11.58
N ILE A 383 12.46 -11.27 11.63
CA ILE A 383 12.06 -10.57 12.84
C ILE A 383 11.13 -9.41 12.51
N THR A 384 10.19 -9.11 13.40
CA THR A 384 9.41 -7.86 13.32
C THR A 384 10.11 -6.72 14.06
N PRO A 385 9.80 -5.44 13.77
CA PRO A 385 10.36 -4.31 14.53
C PRO A 385 10.08 -4.41 16.03
N GLY A 386 8.85 -4.77 16.42
CA GLY A 386 8.47 -4.93 17.82
C GLY A 386 9.30 -6.00 18.52
N GLU A 387 9.51 -7.17 17.90
CA GLU A 387 10.41 -8.21 18.44
C GLU A 387 11.85 -7.75 18.56
N TYR A 388 12.33 -6.94 17.59
CA TYR A 388 13.69 -6.40 17.65
C TYR A 388 13.85 -5.44 18.83
N LEU A 389 12.91 -4.51 19.04
CA LEU A 389 12.93 -3.56 20.15
C LEU A 389 12.87 -4.25 21.52
N GLN A 390 12.10 -5.36 21.63
CA GLN A 390 12.05 -6.16 22.85
C GLN A 390 13.37 -6.85 23.16
N ARG A 391 14.07 -7.34 22.12
CA ARG A 391 15.37 -8.04 22.30
C ARG A 391 16.52 -7.08 22.58
N TRP A 392 16.50 -5.89 21.99
CA TRP A 392 17.52 -4.85 22.13
C TRP A 392 16.88 -3.51 22.47
N PRO A 393 16.44 -3.34 23.73
CA PRO A 393 15.74 -2.12 24.16
C PRO A 393 16.67 -0.89 24.27
N GLU A 394 17.98 -1.12 24.31
CA GLU A 394 18.96 -0.03 24.38
C GLU A 394 19.44 0.35 22.98
N LEU A 395 18.94 1.46 22.48
CA LEU A 395 19.31 2.03 21.19
C LEU A 395 19.94 3.40 21.37
N GLN A 396 20.74 3.81 20.37
CA GLN A 396 21.25 5.16 20.31
C GLN A 396 20.09 6.15 20.16
N THR A 397 20.09 7.23 20.95
CA THR A 397 19.15 8.33 20.77
C THR A 397 19.74 9.38 19.83
N SER A 398 19.01 9.68 18.75
CA SER A 398 19.39 10.65 17.74
C SER A 398 18.13 11.15 17.00
N GLN A 399 18.13 12.41 16.59
CA GLN A 399 17.02 12.99 15.84
C GLN A 399 17.20 12.70 14.34
N PRO A 400 16.33 11.92 13.68
CA PRO A 400 16.40 11.75 12.23
C PRO A 400 16.23 13.10 11.50
N CYS A 401 16.81 13.22 10.31
CA CYS A 401 16.61 14.40 9.49
C CYS A 401 15.40 14.25 8.57
N PHE A 402 14.94 15.36 8.01
CA PHE A 402 13.91 15.38 6.97
C PHE A 402 14.28 14.43 5.81
N SER A 403 13.35 13.58 5.42
CA SER A 403 13.57 12.59 4.35
C SER A 403 12.25 12.08 3.78
N SER A 404 12.30 11.57 2.57
CA SER A 404 11.26 10.74 1.97
C SER A 404 11.90 9.71 1.04
N TRP A 405 11.18 8.67 0.66
CA TRP A 405 11.60 7.88 -0.48
C TRP A 405 11.27 8.61 -1.80
N GLY A 406 11.48 7.97 -2.96
CA GLY A 406 11.24 8.57 -4.26
C GLY A 406 12.40 9.43 -4.77
N ASN A 407 12.16 10.15 -5.86
CA ASN A 407 13.18 10.92 -6.57
C ASN A 407 13.84 11.95 -5.64
N LYS A 408 15.17 11.96 -5.59
CA LYS A 408 16.05 12.82 -4.78
C LYS A 408 15.89 12.70 -3.24
N GLY A 409 14.83 12.08 -2.71
CA GLY A 409 14.70 11.78 -1.29
C GLY A 409 14.20 12.90 -0.38
N TYR A 410 13.70 14.03 -0.93
CA TYR A 410 13.31 15.21 -0.15
C TYR A 410 11.99 15.83 -0.63
N ALA A 411 10.98 15.03 -0.85
CA ALA A 411 9.61 15.42 -1.20
C ALA A 411 9.35 15.89 -2.63
N GLU A 412 10.32 15.86 -3.54
CA GLU A 412 10.18 16.42 -4.91
C GLU A 412 9.09 15.75 -5.75
N VAL A 413 8.66 14.54 -5.38
CA VAL A 413 7.54 13.89 -6.06
C VAL A 413 6.21 14.54 -5.68
N TRP A 414 6.07 14.94 -4.40
CA TRP A 414 4.81 15.45 -3.83
C TRP A 414 4.71 16.96 -3.85
N LEU A 415 5.82 17.69 -4.09
CA LEU A 415 5.84 19.15 -4.16
C LEU A 415 6.71 19.61 -5.33
N GLU A 416 6.06 19.91 -6.44
CA GLU A 416 6.71 20.51 -7.63
C GLU A 416 5.65 21.18 -8.53
N GLY A 417 6.07 21.78 -9.64
CA GLY A 417 5.20 22.64 -10.47
C GLY A 417 3.90 22.04 -11.01
N SER A 418 3.77 20.69 -11.09
CA SER A 418 2.54 20.05 -11.54
C SER A 418 1.50 19.88 -10.42
N ASN A 419 1.92 19.91 -9.14
CA ASN A 419 1.07 19.56 -8.01
C ASN A 419 1.10 20.55 -6.83
N ASP A 420 1.96 21.57 -6.83
CA ASP A 420 2.09 22.54 -5.73
C ASP A 420 0.81 23.34 -5.46
N TRP A 421 0.00 23.55 -6.49
CA TRP A 421 -1.25 24.29 -6.41
C TRP A 421 -2.26 23.73 -5.40
N VAL A 422 -2.18 22.43 -5.07
CA VAL A 422 -3.12 21.78 -4.15
C VAL A 422 -2.95 22.26 -2.71
N TYR A 423 -1.71 22.46 -2.24
CA TYR A 423 -1.40 22.63 -0.82
C TYR A 423 -2.00 23.88 -0.19
N ARG A 424 -2.06 25.01 -0.92
CA ARG A 424 -2.76 26.21 -0.43
C ARG A 424 -4.22 25.96 -0.06
N HIS A 425 -4.90 25.08 -0.83
CA HIS A 425 -6.29 24.69 -0.57
C HIS A 425 -6.38 23.73 0.60
N LEU A 426 -5.48 22.74 0.66
CA LEU A 426 -5.45 21.72 1.71
C LEU A 426 -5.14 22.34 3.08
N HIS A 427 -4.18 23.26 3.16
CA HIS A 427 -3.90 24.02 4.39
C HIS A 427 -5.08 24.89 4.80
N GLN A 428 -5.72 25.57 3.85
CA GLN A 428 -6.91 26.37 4.14
C GLN A 428 -8.08 25.51 4.66
N GLN A 429 -8.29 24.31 4.11
CA GLN A 429 -9.28 23.35 4.62
C GLN A 429 -8.97 22.95 6.07
N ALA A 430 -7.71 22.64 6.38
CA ALA A 430 -7.29 22.27 7.73
C ALA A 430 -7.55 23.41 8.75
N LEU A 431 -7.27 24.66 8.38
CA LEU A 431 -7.57 25.82 9.21
C LEU A 431 -9.09 26.02 9.41
N ARG A 432 -9.87 25.93 8.33
CA ARG A 432 -11.33 26.02 8.36
C ARG A 432 -11.97 24.88 9.16
N MET A 433 -11.39 23.65 9.10
CA MET A 433 -11.87 22.55 9.92
C MET A 433 -11.68 22.83 11.41
N SER A 434 -10.56 23.45 11.80
CA SER A 434 -10.34 23.93 13.18
C SER A 434 -11.37 24.99 13.60
N GLU A 435 -11.70 25.90 12.69
CA GLU A 435 -12.75 26.90 12.93
C GLU A 435 -14.13 26.25 13.15
N LEU A 436 -14.52 25.34 12.24
CA LEU A 436 -15.78 24.60 12.35
C LEU A 436 -15.90 23.85 13.68
N ALA A 437 -14.85 23.11 14.05
CA ALA A 437 -14.87 22.30 15.27
C ALA A 437 -14.97 23.15 16.55
N ARG A 438 -14.37 24.35 16.59
CA ARG A 438 -14.47 25.30 17.69
C ARG A 438 -15.82 26.01 17.72
N ARG A 439 -16.33 26.38 16.54
CA ARG A 439 -17.60 27.13 16.41
C ARG A 439 -18.82 26.27 16.70
N PHE A 440 -18.73 24.96 16.41
CA PHE A 440 -19.83 24.02 16.54
C PHE A 440 -19.47 22.85 17.48
N PRO A 441 -19.23 23.08 18.78
CA PRO A 441 -18.60 22.09 19.66
C PRO A 441 -19.51 20.92 20.08
N LYS A 442 -20.82 21.00 19.88
CA LYS A 442 -21.80 20.02 20.41
C LYS A 442 -22.99 19.78 19.49
N GLU A 443 -22.75 19.83 18.16
CA GLU A 443 -23.83 19.67 17.20
C GLU A 443 -24.38 18.23 17.15
N LYS A 444 -25.65 18.14 16.77
CA LYS A 444 -26.41 16.88 16.59
C LYS A 444 -27.08 16.85 15.22
N GLY A 445 -27.70 15.72 14.87
CA GLY A 445 -28.47 15.58 13.64
C GLY A 445 -27.71 15.95 12.39
N ILE A 446 -28.32 16.67 11.48
CA ILE A 446 -27.76 16.99 10.16
C ILE A 446 -26.47 17.83 10.24
N ARG A 447 -26.38 18.78 11.22
CA ARG A 447 -25.15 19.57 11.35
C ARG A 447 -23.96 18.72 11.76
N ARG A 448 -24.14 17.78 12.71
CA ARG A 448 -23.06 16.83 13.06
C ARG A 448 -22.66 15.97 11.87
N ARG A 449 -23.62 15.49 11.08
CA ARG A 449 -23.34 14.74 9.85
C ARG A 449 -22.52 15.57 8.88
N ALA A 450 -22.93 16.82 8.63
CA ALA A 450 -22.21 17.74 7.74
C ALA A 450 -20.77 18.02 8.23
N LEU A 451 -20.57 18.24 9.53
CA LEU A 451 -19.25 18.45 10.14
C LEU A 451 -18.35 17.20 9.99
N ASN A 452 -18.91 16.02 10.23
CA ASN A 452 -18.18 14.76 10.03
C ASN A 452 -17.84 14.54 8.55
N GLN A 453 -18.75 14.92 7.63
CA GLN A 453 -18.47 14.81 6.19
C GLN A 453 -17.42 15.82 5.74
N ALA A 454 -17.45 17.07 6.24
CA ALA A 454 -16.37 18.03 5.98
C ALA A 454 -15.01 17.46 6.41
N PHE A 455 -14.96 16.83 7.58
CA PHE A 455 -13.74 16.20 8.08
C PHE A 455 -13.26 15.06 7.14
N ARG A 456 -14.17 14.19 6.63
CA ARG A 456 -13.82 13.16 5.64
C ARG A 456 -13.28 13.75 4.34
N GLU A 457 -13.97 14.77 3.82
CA GLU A 457 -13.55 15.42 2.56
C GLU A 457 -12.16 16.05 2.69
N MET A 458 -11.87 16.68 3.83
CA MET A 458 -10.54 17.22 4.12
C MET A 458 -9.48 16.12 4.14
N LEU A 459 -9.73 15.00 4.85
CA LEU A 459 -8.78 13.87 4.89
C LEU A 459 -8.55 13.28 3.50
N LEU A 460 -9.62 13.05 2.71
CA LEU A 460 -9.54 12.50 1.35
C LEU A 460 -8.79 13.41 0.37
N ALA A 461 -8.93 14.72 0.52
CA ALA A 461 -8.18 15.67 -0.29
C ALA A 461 -6.66 15.60 -0.04
N GLN A 462 -6.24 15.19 1.17
CA GLN A 462 -4.85 15.16 1.63
C GLN A 462 -4.06 13.91 1.21
N ALA A 463 -4.69 12.94 0.51
CA ALA A 463 -4.00 11.73 0.07
C ALA A 463 -2.79 12.05 -0.81
N SER A 464 -1.63 11.44 -0.51
CA SER A 464 -0.37 11.61 -1.26
C SER A 464 -0.46 11.10 -2.69
N ASP A 465 -1.40 10.19 -2.94
CA ASP A 465 -1.66 9.62 -4.27
C ASP A 465 -1.98 10.68 -5.32
N TRP A 466 -2.75 11.70 -4.96
CA TRP A 466 -3.15 12.72 -5.92
C TRP A 466 -1.96 13.51 -6.47
N PRO A 467 -1.11 14.15 -5.66
CA PRO A 467 0.09 14.81 -6.16
C PRO A 467 1.09 13.83 -6.80
N PHE A 468 1.19 12.58 -6.32
CA PHE A 468 2.00 11.54 -6.94
C PHE A 468 1.55 11.27 -8.39
N ILE A 469 0.26 10.99 -8.61
CA ILE A 469 -0.31 10.73 -9.94
C ILE A 469 -0.13 11.93 -10.87
N MET A 470 -0.32 13.17 -10.36
CA MET A 470 -0.09 14.40 -11.13
C MET A 470 1.37 14.50 -11.59
N LYS A 471 2.33 14.10 -10.74
CA LYS A 471 3.76 14.10 -11.07
C LYS A 471 4.13 12.99 -12.05
N MET A 472 3.60 11.78 -11.85
CA MET A 472 3.96 10.62 -12.68
C MET A 472 3.33 10.64 -14.07
N GLY A 473 2.30 11.45 -14.29
CA GLY A 473 1.69 11.66 -15.61
C GLY A 473 0.66 10.59 -16.02
N THR A 474 0.39 9.58 -15.18
CA THR A 474 -0.63 8.58 -15.43
C THR A 474 -1.98 9.05 -14.86
N THR A 475 -3.09 8.86 -15.56
CA THR A 475 -4.45 9.22 -15.09
C THR A 475 -4.59 10.59 -14.40
N VAL A 476 -3.77 11.58 -14.76
CA VAL A 476 -3.75 12.94 -14.18
C VAL A 476 -5.13 13.59 -14.11
N PRO A 477 -5.99 13.52 -15.15
CA PRO A 477 -7.33 14.09 -15.09
C PRO A 477 -8.17 13.53 -13.93
N TYR A 478 -8.00 12.26 -13.58
CA TYR A 478 -8.68 11.66 -12.44
C TYR A 478 -8.21 12.26 -11.11
N ALA A 479 -6.89 12.28 -10.87
CA ALA A 479 -6.34 12.84 -9.64
C ALA A 479 -6.73 14.31 -9.43
N VAL A 480 -6.65 15.13 -10.48
CA VAL A 480 -7.08 16.54 -10.43
C VAL A 480 -8.58 16.65 -10.13
N ARG A 481 -9.42 15.85 -10.77
CA ARG A 481 -10.86 15.82 -10.52
C ARG A 481 -11.16 15.42 -9.08
N ARG A 482 -10.55 14.35 -8.55
CA ARG A 482 -10.76 13.90 -7.16
C ARG A 482 -10.35 14.95 -6.15
N THR A 483 -9.17 15.53 -6.32
CA THR A 483 -8.69 16.62 -5.45
C THR A 483 -9.66 17.81 -5.45
N ARG A 484 -10.07 18.28 -6.63
CA ARG A 484 -11.02 19.39 -6.77
C ARG A 484 -12.39 19.06 -6.18
N GLU A 485 -12.87 17.84 -6.37
CA GLU A 485 -14.15 17.38 -5.81
C GLU A 485 -14.14 17.43 -4.29
N HIS A 486 -13.12 16.89 -3.64
CA HIS A 486 -13.00 16.92 -2.17
C HIS A 486 -12.86 18.34 -1.65
N ILE A 487 -12.08 19.20 -2.32
CA ILE A 487 -11.95 20.62 -1.98
C ILE A 487 -13.32 21.32 -2.12
N HIS A 488 -14.04 21.07 -3.20
CA HIS A 488 -15.36 21.65 -3.45
C HIS A 488 -16.39 21.19 -2.39
N ASN A 489 -16.46 19.90 -2.12
CA ASN A 489 -17.39 19.33 -1.14
C ASN A 489 -17.15 19.91 0.24
N PHE A 490 -15.90 19.96 0.69
CA PHE A 490 -15.53 20.60 1.94
C PHE A 490 -16.00 22.07 1.98
N THR A 491 -15.68 22.83 0.94
CA THR A 491 -15.99 24.26 0.86
C THR A 491 -17.49 24.49 0.89
N ARG A 492 -18.27 23.73 0.14
CA ARG A 492 -19.74 23.82 0.12
C ARG A 492 -20.34 23.49 1.49
N ILE A 493 -19.82 22.47 2.19
CA ILE A 493 -20.26 22.16 3.56
C ILE A 493 -19.92 23.30 4.50
N TYR A 494 -18.68 23.83 4.43
CA TYR A 494 -18.26 24.96 5.24
C TYR A 494 -19.18 26.17 5.06
N ASP A 495 -19.39 26.61 3.83
CA ASP A 495 -20.23 27.77 3.50
C ASP A 495 -21.69 27.56 3.95
N SER A 496 -22.24 26.34 3.72
CA SER A 496 -23.59 25.98 4.12
C SER A 496 -23.80 25.99 5.65
N LEU A 497 -22.79 25.56 6.42
CA LEU A 497 -22.81 25.61 7.87
C LEU A 497 -22.75 27.06 8.36
N MET A 498 -21.93 27.91 7.73
CA MET A 498 -21.77 29.32 8.08
C MET A 498 -23.02 30.17 7.78
N THR A 499 -23.74 29.82 6.72
CA THR A 499 -24.97 30.52 6.27
C THR A 499 -26.25 29.83 6.72
N ASN A 500 -26.16 28.71 7.44
CA ASN A 500 -27.30 27.89 7.87
C ASN A 500 -28.21 27.44 6.71
N SER A 501 -27.59 27.02 5.58
CA SER A 501 -28.26 26.64 4.33
C SER A 501 -27.93 25.23 3.88
N LEU A 502 -27.91 24.26 4.82
CA LEU A 502 -27.55 22.85 4.51
C LEU A 502 -28.61 22.21 3.59
N ASP A 503 -28.14 21.70 2.46
CA ASP A 503 -28.89 20.86 1.54
C ASP A 503 -28.76 19.39 1.97
N GLN A 504 -29.85 18.82 2.47
CA GLN A 504 -29.85 17.47 3.03
C GLN A 504 -29.68 16.38 1.94
N GLU A 505 -30.27 16.56 0.77
CA GLU A 505 -30.22 15.58 -0.31
C GLU A 505 -28.80 15.52 -0.90
N TRP A 506 -28.22 16.69 -1.15
CA TRP A 506 -26.84 16.77 -1.59
C TRP A 506 -25.86 16.20 -0.54
N LEU A 507 -26.03 16.54 0.74
CA LEU A 507 -25.18 15.98 1.80
C LEU A 507 -25.24 14.45 1.81
N PHE A 508 -26.44 13.88 1.70
CA PHE A 508 -26.62 12.44 1.64
C PHE A 508 -25.92 11.81 0.42
N SER A 509 -25.95 12.46 -0.72
CA SER A 509 -25.24 11.98 -1.92
C SER A 509 -23.73 11.93 -1.72
N VAL A 510 -23.13 12.95 -1.07
CA VAL A 510 -21.70 13.00 -0.77
C VAL A 510 -21.31 11.95 0.28
N GLU A 511 -22.11 11.81 1.35
CA GLU A 511 -21.90 10.76 2.37
C GLU A 511 -21.97 9.36 1.76
N SER A 512 -22.90 9.13 0.84
CA SER A 512 -23.05 7.84 0.15
C SER A 512 -21.89 7.52 -0.75
N LYS A 513 -21.31 8.50 -1.43
CA LYS A 513 -20.16 8.35 -2.31
C LYS A 513 -18.87 8.14 -1.51
N ASN A 514 -18.59 8.99 -0.55
CA ASN A 514 -17.36 9.00 0.24
C ASN A 514 -17.57 8.35 1.62
N LYS A 515 -18.12 7.13 1.60
CA LYS A 515 -18.49 6.37 2.81
C LYS A 515 -17.25 5.63 3.37
N LEU A 516 -16.48 6.31 4.22
CA LEU A 516 -15.38 5.71 4.99
C LEU A 516 -15.36 6.26 6.41
N PHE A 517 -14.63 5.60 7.31
CA PHE A 517 -14.50 5.98 8.73
C PHE A 517 -15.85 6.27 9.40
N PRO A 518 -16.71 5.26 9.59
CA PRO A 518 -18.03 5.48 10.19
C PRO A 518 -17.96 6.04 11.62
N GLU A 519 -16.84 5.80 12.32
CA GLU A 519 -16.54 6.29 13.67
C GLU A 519 -15.98 7.72 13.70
N ILE A 520 -15.86 8.40 12.56
CA ILE A 520 -15.26 9.74 12.51
C ILE A 520 -16.06 10.74 13.36
N ASP A 521 -15.36 11.51 14.14
CA ASP A 521 -15.93 12.58 14.96
C ASP A 521 -15.12 13.86 14.78
N TYR A 522 -15.74 14.88 14.17
CA TYR A 522 -15.12 16.17 13.91
C TYR A 522 -14.61 16.87 15.17
N GLN A 523 -15.19 16.58 16.34
CA GLN A 523 -14.75 17.16 17.62
C GLN A 523 -13.34 16.72 17.99
N SER A 524 -12.92 15.54 17.54
CA SER A 524 -11.58 15.03 17.78
C SER A 524 -10.48 15.83 17.06
N TYR A 525 -10.84 16.70 16.11
CA TYR A 525 -9.88 17.49 15.36
C TYR A 525 -9.20 18.59 16.19
N VAL A 526 -9.87 19.10 17.21
CA VAL A 526 -9.38 20.18 18.10
C VAL A 526 -9.14 19.72 19.53
N ALA A 527 -9.45 18.45 19.85
CA ALA A 527 -9.30 17.88 21.18
C ALA A 527 -7.83 17.62 21.56
#